data_d06010d6459726d441473a22b8f47293
#
_entry.id   d06010d6459726d441473a22b8f47293
#
_cell.length_a   1.000
_cell.length_b   1.000
_cell.length_c   1.000
_cell.angle_alpha   90.00
_cell.angle_beta   90.00
_cell.angle_gamma   90.00
#
_symmetry.space_group_name_H-M   'P 1'
#
loop_
_entity.id
_entity.type
_entity.pdbx_description
1 polymer ?
#
loop_
_entity_poly.entity_id
_entity_poly.type
_entity_poly.pdbx_seq_one_letter_code
_entity_poly.pdbx_strand_id
1 'polypeptide(L)'
;ANLDKTFECVAQLGISGRGWIGEALTAAVSPQLNWKGACNGGFLRDDALLMVTLVSDSYDWEGKPLGSSGTPEEWAKAVIDAKHGDPRSVVMFSLLDPACPPDDRTCTMVKMFPYWFIEYGGVPDYGPAFDSASDLVQVACEGFSPPG
;
A
#
# COMPACT_ATOMS: atom_id res chain seq x y z
N ALA A 1 3.79 24.72 2.54
CA ALA A 1 3.82 23.88 1.34
C ALA A 1 2.38 23.61 0.93
N ASN A 2 2.08 23.69 -0.37
CA ASN A 2 0.75 23.30 -0.88
C ASN A 2 0.79 21.81 -1.15
N LEU A 3 0.20 21.03 -0.24
CA LEU A 3 0.22 19.56 -0.28
C LEU A 3 -0.46 19.04 -1.56
N ASP A 4 -1.55 19.67 -1.99
CA ASP A 4 -2.31 19.26 -3.18
C ASP A 4 -1.45 19.35 -4.45
N LYS A 5 -0.77 20.50 -4.64
CA LYS A 5 0.12 20.68 -5.80
C LYS A 5 1.34 19.74 -5.76
N THR A 6 1.85 19.46 -4.56
CA THR A 6 2.96 18.53 -4.41
C THR A 6 2.50 17.11 -4.76
N PHE A 7 1.34 16.70 -4.25
CA PHE A 7 0.75 15.40 -4.57
C PHE A 7 0.44 15.28 -6.07
N GLU A 8 -0.20 16.28 -6.66
CA GLU A 8 -0.50 16.31 -8.10
C GLU A 8 0.77 16.16 -8.94
N CYS A 9 1.86 16.83 -8.55
CA CYS A 9 3.13 16.74 -9.24
C CYS A 9 3.75 15.33 -9.16
N VAL A 10 3.77 14.72 -7.97
CA VAL A 10 4.38 13.38 -7.80
C VAL A 10 3.50 12.26 -8.32
N ALA A 11 2.18 12.48 -8.43
CA ALA A 11 1.25 11.52 -8.98
C ALA A 11 1.25 11.47 -10.52
N GLN A 12 1.87 12.45 -11.19
CA GLN A 12 2.07 12.44 -12.64
C GLN A 12 3.19 11.47 -13.04
N LEU A 13 2.99 10.20 -12.75
CA LEU A 13 3.88 9.12 -13.19
C LEU A 13 3.56 8.81 -14.66
N GLY A 14 4.57 8.53 -15.46
CA GLY A 14 4.37 8.18 -16.88
C GLY A 14 3.48 6.94 -17.06
N ILE A 15 2.87 6.82 -18.23
CA ILE A 15 1.94 5.75 -18.60
C ILE A 15 2.64 4.50 -19.17
N SER A 16 3.85 4.20 -18.79
CA SER A 16 4.55 3.01 -19.29
C SER A 16 5.10 2.21 -18.14
N GLY A 17 4.71 0.95 -18.07
CA GLY A 17 5.28 0.04 -17.10
C GLY A 17 4.42 -1.19 -16.89
N ARG A 18 5.04 -2.22 -16.36
CA ARG A 18 4.37 -3.39 -15.82
C ARG A 18 4.20 -3.17 -14.33
N GLY A 19 3.07 -3.59 -13.77
CA GLY A 19 2.81 -3.48 -12.34
C GLY A 19 3.76 -4.37 -11.54
N TRP A 20 4.75 -3.78 -10.89
CA TRP A 20 5.61 -4.46 -9.91
C TRP A 20 5.26 -3.98 -8.51
N ILE A 21 3.99 -4.14 -8.17
CA ILE A 21 3.39 -3.59 -6.97
C ILE A 21 4.02 -4.19 -5.71
N GLY A 22 4.15 -5.52 -5.68
CA GLY A 22 4.73 -6.22 -4.54
C GLY A 22 6.21 -5.86 -4.33
N GLU A 23 7.00 -5.74 -5.40
CA GLU A 23 8.40 -5.36 -5.32
C GLU A 23 8.56 -3.89 -4.90
N ALA A 24 7.74 -2.99 -5.43
CA ALA A 24 7.75 -1.57 -5.06
C ALA A 24 7.36 -1.38 -3.58
N LEU A 25 6.32 -2.06 -3.12
CA LEU A 25 5.88 -2.01 -1.73
C LEU A 25 6.94 -2.57 -0.79
N THR A 26 7.50 -3.73 -1.11
CA THR A 26 8.57 -4.36 -0.30
C THR A 26 9.80 -3.46 -0.22
N ALA A 27 10.18 -2.83 -1.33
CA ALA A 27 11.28 -1.86 -1.35
C ALA A 27 10.96 -0.64 -0.49
N ALA A 28 9.75 -0.08 -0.59
CA ALA A 28 9.35 1.11 0.15
C ALA A 28 9.44 0.95 1.67
N VAL A 29 9.13 -0.25 2.18
CA VAL A 29 9.21 -0.54 3.63
C VAL A 29 10.55 -1.15 4.05
N SER A 30 11.48 -1.37 3.12
CA SER A 30 12.75 -2.01 3.40
C SER A 30 13.65 -1.19 4.33
N PRO A 31 14.47 -1.81 5.18
CA PRO A 31 15.44 -1.10 6.00
C PRO A 31 16.40 -0.24 5.19
N GLN A 32 16.72 -0.64 3.95
CA GLN A 32 17.63 0.09 3.06
C GLN A 32 17.10 1.47 2.67
N LEU A 33 15.79 1.63 2.53
CA LEU A 33 15.18 2.92 2.22
C LEU A 33 14.72 3.70 3.45
N ASN A 34 14.60 3.07 4.62
CA ASN A 34 14.05 3.68 5.84
C ASN A 34 15.09 4.00 6.93
N TRP A 35 16.38 3.67 6.75
CA TRP A 35 17.38 4.07 7.73
C TRP A 35 17.58 5.58 7.75
N LYS A 36 18.12 6.11 8.83
CA LYS A 36 18.37 7.56 9.00
C LYS A 36 19.31 8.07 7.90
N GLY A 37 18.78 8.95 7.05
CA GLY A 37 19.49 9.51 5.89
C GLY A 37 19.20 8.85 4.55
N ALA A 38 18.41 7.76 4.53
CA ALA A 38 17.87 7.19 3.30
C ALA A 38 16.65 7.98 2.79
N CYS A 39 16.16 7.66 1.57
CA CYS A 39 15.07 8.39 0.92
C CYS A 39 13.80 8.45 1.77
N ASN A 40 13.46 7.36 2.47
CA ASN A 40 12.29 7.25 3.33
C ASN A 40 12.65 7.39 4.83
N GLY A 41 13.84 7.90 5.14
CA GLY A 41 14.33 8.00 6.53
C GLY A 41 13.37 8.78 7.43
N GLY A 42 12.85 8.13 8.47
CA GLY A 42 11.88 8.71 9.40
C GLY A 42 10.42 8.62 8.93
N PHE A 43 10.14 7.99 7.79
CA PHE A 43 8.78 7.77 7.31
C PHE A 43 8.06 6.68 8.13
N LEU A 44 8.71 5.53 8.34
CA LEU A 44 8.19 4.49 9.20
C LEU A 44 8.34 4.92 10.67
N ARG A 45 7.23 5.15 11.33
CA ARG A 45 7.16 5.58 12.73
C ARG A 45 6.55 4.47 13.56
N ASP A 46 7.16 4.17 14.69
CA ASP A 46 6.68 3.14 15.61
C ASP A 46 5.37 3.56 16.31
N ASP A 47 5.23 4.86 16.56
CA ASP A 47 4.12 5.48 17.26
C ASP A 47 2.92 5.87 16.37
N ALA A 48 2.89 5.43 15.11
CA ALA A 48 1.83 5.76 14.16
C ALA A 48 1.40 4.54 13.34
N LEU A 49 0.15 4.52 12.90
CA LEU A 49 -0.33 3.58 11.88
C LEU A 49 0.43 3.81 10.56
N LEU A 50 0.65 2.74 9.82
CA LEU A 50 1.10 2.80 8.44
C LEU A 50 -0.11 2.67 7.51
N MET A 51 -0.46 3.75 6.83
CA MET A 51 -1.44 3.69 5.74
C MET A 51 -0.69 3.46 4.42
N VAL A 52 -1.02 2.39 3.75
CA VAL A 52 -0.54 2.06 2.40
C VAL A 52 -1.67 2.31 1.41
N THR A 53 -1.42 3.19 0.44
CA THR A 53 -2.34 3.41 -0.68
C THR A 53 -1.73 2.85 -1.95
N LEU A 54 -2.36 1.84 -2.53
CA LEU A 54 -1.97 1.26 -3.81
C LEU A 54 -2.87 1.82 -4.92
N VAL A 55 -2.25 2.37 -5.95
CA VAL A 55 -2.96 2.83 -7.15
C VAL A 55 -2.35 2.14 -8.35
N SER A 56 -3.13 1.35 -9.07
CA SER A 56 -2.64 0.63 -10.24
C SER A 56 -3.74 0.36 -11.26
N ASP A 57 -3.37 0.51 -12.52
CA ASP A 57 -4.17 0.15 -13.70
C ASP A 57 -3.71 -1.18 -14.32
N SER A 58 -2.91 -1.95 -13.62
CA SER A 58 -2.39 -3.22 -14.11
C SER A 58 -2.22 -4.25 -12.99
N TYR A 59 -2.26 -5.53 -13.40
CA TYR A 59 -1.96 -6.64 -12.50
C TYR A 59 -0.47 -6.76 -12.18
N ASP A 60 -0.17 -7.25 -10.99
CA ASP A 60 1.16 -7.73 -10.65
C ASP A 60 1.29 -9.21 -11.05
N TRP A 61 1.82 -9.45 -12.24
CA TRP A 61 1.98 -10.79 -12.80
C TRP A 61 3.03 -11.62 -12.06
N GLU A 62 2.95 -12.93 -12.17
CA GLU A 62 3.91 -13.81 -11.54
C GLU A 62 5.29 -13.73 -12.22
N GLY A 63 6.30 -13.34 -11.44
CA GLY A 63 7.71 -13.39 -11.81
C GLY A 63 8.17 -12.40 -12.87
N LYS A 64 9.47 -12.18 -12.88
CA LYS A 64 10.13 -11.33 -13.88
C LYS A 64 10.16 -12.00 -15.26
N PRO A 65 10.07 -11.22 -16.35
CA PRO A 65 10.03 -9.75 -16.39
C PRO A 65 8.60 -9.16 -16.34
N LEU A 66 7.57 -9.93 -16.01
CA LEU A 66 6.18 -9.54 -16.13
C LEU A 66 5.61 -8.91 -14.85
N GLY A 67 6.13 -9.30 -13.70
CA GLY A 67 5.67 -8.80 -12.40
C GLY A 67 6.71 -8.97 -11.30
N SER A 68 6.30 -8.73 -10.08
CA SER A 68 7.14 -8.80 -8.88
C SER A 68 7.65 -10.20 -8.57
N SER A 69 8.88 -10.25 -8.06
CA SER A 69 9.42 -11.45 -7.42
C SER A 69 8.71 -11.71 -6.09
N GLY A 70 8.76 -12.95 -5.61
CA GLY A 70 8.16 -13.35 -4.34
C GLY A 70 6.67 -13.63 -4.44
N THR A 71 6.01 -13.79 -3.30
CA THR A 71 4.59 -14.14 -3.17
C THR A 71 3.81 -13.06 -2.43
N PRO A 72 2.48 -13.03 -2.54
CA PRO A 72 1.64 -12.12 -1.75
C PRO A 72 1.91 -12.18 -0.25
N GLU A 73 2.18 -13.38 0.28
CA GLU A 73 2.51 -13.62 1.69
C GLU A 73 3.85 -12.98 2.08
N GLU A 74 4.86 -13.08 1.21
CA GLU A 74 6.17 -12.47 1.43
C GLU A 74 6.08 -10.94 1.42
N TRP A 75 5.26 -10.37 0.52
CA TRP A 75 5.05 -8.93 0.47
C TRP A 75 4.28 -8.43 1.70
N ALA A 76 3.19 -9.12 2.07
CA ALA A 76 2.44 -8.80 3.29
C ALA A 76 3.35 -8.91 4.52
N LYS A 77 4.16 -9.97 4.61
CA LYS A 77 5.12 -10.15 5.70
C LYS A 77 6.11 -9.00 5.79
N ALA A 78 6.66 -8.51 4.67
CA ALA A 78 7.60 -7.40 4.68
C ALA A 78 6.98 -6.12 5.27
N VAL A 79 5.71 -5.83 4.93
CA VAL A 79 4.97 -4.68 5.49
C VAL A 79 4.68 -4.87 6.98
N ILE A 80 4.26 -6.06 7.39
CA ILE A 80 3.98 -6.41 8.79
C ILE A 80 5.25 -6.33 9.63
N ASP A 81 6.36 -6.87 9.13
CA ASP A 81 7.66 -6.81 9.82
C ASP A 81 8.13 -5.36 10.02
N ALA A 82 7.88 -4.48 9.05
CA ALA A 82 8.18 -3.05 9.15
C ALA A 82 7.36 -2.33 10.24
N LYS A 83 6.31 -2.99 10.75
CA LYS A 83 5.47 -2.55 11.87
C LYS A 83 5.55 -3.54 13.06
N HIS A 84 6.77 -4.02 13.34
CA HIS A 84 7.07 -4.88 14.48
C HIS A 84 6.26 -6.18 14.55
N GLY A 85 5.77 -6.66 13.42
CA GLY A 85 4.99 -7.89 13.33
C GLY A 85 3.50 -7.75 13.67
N ASP A 86 2.99 -6.53 13.87
CA ASP A 86 1.57 -6.30 14.13
C ASP A 86 0.81 -5.85 12.87
N PRO A 87 0.02 -6.73 12.23
CA PRO A 87 -0.76 -6.38 11.05
C PRO A 87 -1.85 -5.34 11.34
N ARG A 88 -2.27 -5.16 12.61
CA ARG A 88 -3.26 -4.15 13.01
C ARG A 88 -2.69 -2.74 12.98
N SER A 89 -1.38 -2.60 12.90
CA SER A 89 -0.69 -1.32 12.72
C SER A 89 -0.66 -0.85 11.26
N VAL A 90 -1.31 -1.58 10.34
CA VAL A 90 -1.32 -1.30 8.90
C VAL A 90 -2.75 -1.19 8.39
N VAL A 91 -3.01 -0.14 7.62
CA VAL A 91 -4.25 0.05 6.85
C VAL A 91 -3.91 -0.02 5.36
N MET A 92 -4.60 -0.91 4.63
CA MET A 92 -4.42 -1.09 3.20
C MET A 92 -5.61 -0.49 2.45
N PHE A 93 -5.36 0.57 1.69
CA PHE A 93 -6.32 1.16 0.76
C PHE A 93 -5.84 0.96 -0.66
N SER A 94 -6.71 0.51 -1.56
CA SER A 94 -6.32 0.20 -2.92
C SER A 94 -7.34 0.70 -3.93
N LEU A 95 -6.83 1.39 -4.96
CA LEU A 95 -7.57 1.77 -6.16
C LEU A 95 -7.01 0.94 -7.31
N LEU A 96 -7.73 -0.07 -7.74
CA LEU A 96 -7.24 -1.06 -8.71
C LEU A 96 -8.15 -1.13 -9.93
N ASP A 97 -7.55 -1.09 -11.11
CA ASP A 97 -8.17 -1.36 -12.39
C ASP A 97 -7.28 -2.32 -13.18
N PRO A 98 -7.80 -3.41 -13.69
CA PRO A 98 -9.17 -3.92 -13.53
C PRO A 98 -9.46 -4.52 -12.15
N ALA A 99 -10.73 -4.88 -11.94
CA ALA A 99 -11.18 -5.54 -10.71
C ALA A 99 -10.39 -6.82 -10.41
N CYS A 100 -10.24 -7.14 -9.13
CA CYS A 100 -9.50 -8.30 -8.65
C CYS A 100 -10.06 -9.63 -9.17
N PRO A 101 -9.42 -10.32 -10.10
CA PRO A 101 -9.76 -11.71 -10.37
C PRO A 101 -9.35 -12.59 -9.17
N PRO A 102 -9.86 -13.84 -9.11
CA PRO A 102 -9.64 -14.70 -7.94
C PRO A 102 -8.19 -15.00 -7.60
N ASP A 103 -7.30 -14.94 -8.59
CA ASP A 103 -5.88 -15.24 -8.52
C ASP A 103 -4.99 -13.99 -8.59
N ASP A 104 -5.56 -12.80 -8.47
CA ASP A 104 -4.79 -11.56 -8.43
C ASP A 104 -3.93 -11.50 -7.17
N ARG A 105 -2.63 -11.32 -7.39
CA ARG A 105 -1.61 -11.37 -6.34
C ARG A 105 -1.67 -10.14 -5.44
N THR A 106 -1.94 -8.96 -6.00
CA THR A 106 -2.07 -7.71 -5.24
C THR A 106 -3.28 -7.77 -4.33
N CYS A 107 -4.42 -8.20 -4.86
CA CYS A 107 -5.64 -8.34 -4.10
C CYS A 107 -5.55 -9.41 -3.01
N THR A 108 -4.84 -10.50 -3.30
CA THR A 108 -4.55 -11.54 -2.32
C THR A 108 -3.74 -10.97 -1.16
N MET A 109 -2.67 -10.22 -1.46
CA MET A 109 -1.85 -9.57 -0.44
C MET A 109 -2.66 -8.56 0.40
N VAL A 110 -3.43 -7.67 -0.25
CA VAL A 110 -4.22 -6.64 0.45
C VAL A 110 -5.18 -7.24 1.46
N LYS A 111 -5.84 -8.35 1.10
CA LYS A 111 -6.81 -9.05 1.97
C LYS A 111 -6.18 -9.80 3.15
N MET A 112 -4.87 -9.87 3.27
CA MET A 112 -4.17 -10.45 4.42
C MET A 112 -4.12 -9.51 5.63
N PHE A 113 -4.43 -8.23 5.45
CA PHE A 113 -4.47 -7.27 6.54
C PHE A 113 -5.87 -7.18 7.16
N PRO A 114 -5.99 -6.90 8.47
CA PRO A 114 -7.31 -6.78 9.11
C PRO A 114 -8.08 -5.52 8.69
N TYR A 115 -7.35 -4.47 8.31
CA TYR A 115 -7.91 -3.19 7.86
C TYR A 115 -7.58 -2.98 6.39
N TRP A 116 -8.51 -3.37 5.51
CA TRP A 116 -8.33 -3.19 4.08
C TRP A 116 -9.61 -2.74 3.39
N PHE A 117 -9.43 -2.00 2.30
CA PHE A 117 -10.48 -1.59 1.39
C PHE A 117 -9.93 -1.57 -0.04
N ILE A 118 -10.70 -2.09 -0.98
CA ILE A 118 -10.38 -2.08 -2.41
C ILE A 118 -11.53 -1.42 -3.15
N GLU A 119 -11.25 -0.31 -3.85
CA GLU A 119 -12.11 0.28 -4.86
C GLU A 119 -11.58 -0.06 -6.24
N TYR A 120 -12.50 -0.24 -7.17
CA TYR A 120 -12.16 -0.59 -8.53
C TYR A 120 -12.10 0.64 -9.42
N GLY A 121 -11.20 0.63 -10.41
CA GLY A 121 -11.05 1.67 -11.41
C GLY A 121 -12.31 1.87 -12.26
N GLY A 122 -12.35 3.03 -12.94
CA GLY A 122 -13.45 3.35 -13.83
C GLY A 122 -14.70 3.92 -13.14
N VAL A 123 -14.68 4.14 -11.82
CA VAL A 123 -15.75 4.89 -11.14
C VAL A 123 -15.66 6.38 -11.47
N PRO A 124 -16.80 7.07 -11.64
CA PRO A 124 -16.80 8.50 -12.02
C PRO A 124 -16.34 9.42 -10.89
N ASP A 125 -16.38 8.95 -9.63
CA ASP A 125 -16.04 9.70 -8.44
C ASP A 125 -15.43 8.76 -7.39
N TYR A 126 -14.23 9.08 -6.96
CA TYR A 126 -13.50 8.35 -5.90
C TYR A 126 -13.77 8.91 -4.48
N GLY A 127 -14.54 9.99 -4.34
CA GLY A 127 -14.88 10.56 -3.03
C GLY A 127 -15.39 9.52 -2.04
N PRO A 128 -16.40 8.71 -2.38
CA PRO A 128 -16.91 7.65 -1.48
C PRO A 128 -15.85 6.61 -1.08
N ALA A 129 -14.89 6.32 -1.95
CA ALA A 129 -13.80 5.40 -1.63
C ALA A 129 -12.83 6.00 -0.60
N PHE A 130 -12.53 7.28 -0.71
CA PHE A 130 -11.71 8.00 0.28
C PHE A 130 -12.43 8.17 1.61
N ASP A 131 -13.75 8.37 1.62
CA ASP A 131 -14.57 8.39 2.83
C ASP A 131 -14.48 7.03 3.53
N SER A 132 -14.67 5.93 2.80
CA SER A 132 -14.51 4.57 3.32
C SER A 132 -13.10 4.30 3.87
N ALA A 133 -12.06 4.79 3.19
CA ALA A 133 -10.68 4.68 3.67
C ALA A 133 -10.47 5.47 4.97
N SER A 134 -11.08 6.65 5.10
CA SER A 134 -11.02 7.48 6.31
C SER A 134 -11.69 6.79 7.49
N ASP A 135 -12.86 6.19 7.28
CA ASP A 135 -13.57 5.41 8.30
C ASP A 135 -12.73 4.21 8.75
N LEU A 136 -12.09 3.53 7.80
CA LEU A 136 -11.22 2.39 8.10
C LEU A 136 -10.01 2.80 8.95
N VAL A 137 -9.40 3.96 8.65
CA VAL A 137 -8.31 4.53 9.45
C VAL A 137 -8.79 4.86 10.86
N GLN A 138 -9.99 5.42 11.00
CA GLN A 138 -10.55 5.72 12.31
C GLN A 138 -10.72 4.45 13.15
N VAL A 139 -11.30 3.39 12.58
CA VAL A 139 -11.45 2.10 13.25
C VAL A 139 -10.09 1.51 13.65
N ALA A 140 -9.10 1.59 12.76
CA ALA A 140 -7.75 1.13 13.06
C ALA A 140 -7.10 1.93 14.19
N CYS A 141 -7.30 3.26 14.22
CA CYS A 141 -6.79 4.13 15.29
C CYS A 141 -7.36 3.79 16.67
N GLU A 142 -8.63 3.41 16.75
CA GLU A 142 -9.26 3.01 18.02
C GLU A 142 -8.63 1.74 18.63
N GLY A 143 -8.11 0.85 17.77
CA GLY A 143 -7.44 -0.39 18.18
C GLY A 143 -5.91 -0.31 18.25
N PHE A 144 -5.33 0.80 17.82
CA PHE A 144 -3.88 0.93 17.75
C PHE A 144 -3.26 1.26 19.10
N SER A 145 -2.24 0.50 19.47
CA SER A 145 -1.38 0.79 20.62
C SER A 145 0.06 0.76 20.15
N PRO A 146 0.81 1.87 20.28
CA PRO A 146 2.23 1.88 19.95
C PRO A 146 2.98 0.81 20.73
N PRO A 147 3.99 0.17 20.14
CA PRO A 147 4.87 -0.73 20.88
C PRO A 147 5.55 0.04 22.00
N GLY A 148 5.59 -0.56 23.21
CA GLY A 148 6.20 0.03 24.42
C GLY A 148 7.73 0.00 24.38
#